data_f256d21635cce78255212ccff1593186
#
_entry.id   f256d21635cce78255212ccff1593186
#
_cell.length_a   1.000
_cell.length_b   1.000
_cell.length_c   1.000
_cell.angle_alpha   90.00
_cell.angle_beta   90.00
_cell.angle_gamma   90.00
#
_symmetry.space_group_name_H-M   'P 1'
#
loop_
_entity.id
_entity.type
_entity.pdbx_description
1 polymer ?
#
loop_
_entity_poly.entity_id
_entity_poly.type
_entity_poly.pdbx_seq_one_letter_code
_entity_poly.pdbx_strand_id
1 'polypeptide(L)' 'VTYKKLFHLLIDRGIATAELTEQAGFSANILTRLRRDQYVSLESIEKLCFALDCGVDDILEFIPDEKENGNND' A
#
# COMPACT_ATOMS: atom_id res chain seq x y z
N VAL A 1 9.61 0.86 2.76
CA VAL A 1 8.42 0.16 2.24
C VAL A 1 8.05 0.69 0.87
N THR A 2 7.52 -0.16 0.04
CA THR A 2 6.97 0.26 -1.24
C THR A 2 5.63 -0.41 -1.43
N TYR A 3 4.71 0.30 -2.08
CA TYR A 3 3.38 -0.23 -2.40
C TYR A 3 3.22 -0.45 -3.90
N LYS A 4 4.34 -0.65 -4.59
CA LYS A 4 4.31 -0.85 -6.02
C LYS A 4 3.39 -2.02 -6.40
N LYS A 5 3.44 -3.08 -5.61
CA LYS A 5 2.60 -4.24 -5.86
C LYS A 5 1.12 -3.90 -5.80
N LEU A 6 0.74 -3.03 -4.88
CA LEU A 6 -0.64 -2.60 -4.76
C LEU A 6 -1.11 -1.94 -6.05
N PHE A 7 -0.34 -1.00 -6.56
CA PHE A 7 -0.75 -0.28 -7.75
C PHE A 7 -0.74 -1.17 -8.99
N HIS A 8 0.19 -2.11 -9.07
CA HIS A 8 0.19 -3.10 -10.14
C HIS A 8 -1.05 -3.98 -10.06
N LEU A 9 -1.43 -4.37 -8.86
CA LEU A 9 -2.60 -5.20 -8.66
C LEU A 9 -3.87 -4.47 -9.10
N LEU A 10 -3.95 -3.18 -8.77
CA LEU A 10 -5.08 -2.37 -9.18
C LEU A 10 -5.18 -2.30 -10.70
N ILE A 11 -4.05 -2.12 -11.36
CA ILE A 11 -4.02 -2.08 -12.82
C ILE A 11 -4.47 -3.41 -13.39
N ASP A 12 -3.93 -4.49 -12.85
CA ASP A 12 -4.26 -5.83 -13.33
C ASP A 12 -5.75 -6.13 -13.20
N ARG A 13 -6.38 -5.64 -12.15
CA ARG A 13 -7.79 -5.89 -11.90
C ARG A 13 -8.69 -4.83 -12.47
N GLY A 14 -8.12 -3.80 -13.06
CA GLY A 14 -8.91 -2.72 -13.62
C GLY A 14 -9.65 -1.91 -12.58
N ILE A 15 -9.07 -1.72 -11.41
CA ILE A 15 -9.69 -0.98 -10.32
C ILE A 15 -9.08 0.40 -10.24
N ALA A 16 -9.92 1.43 -10.33
CA ALA A 16 -9.43 2.80 -10.18
C ALA A 16 -9.15 3.10 -8.72
N THR A 17 -8.19 3.99 -8.47
CA THR A 17 -7.82 4.32 -7.09
C THR A 17 -8.98 4.95 -6.33
N ALA A 18 -9.82 5.73 -7.01
CA ALA A 18 -10.99 6.31 -6.36
C ALA A 18 -11.94 5.22 -5.89
N GLU A 19 -12.07 4.20 -6.71
CA GLU A 19 -12.91 3.06 -6.42
C GLU A 19 -12.38 2.31 -5.19
N LEU A 20 -11.08 2.12 -5.14
CA LEU A 20 -10.44 1.46 -4.01
C LEU A 20 -10.68 2.24 -2.72
N THR A 21 -10.52 3.56 -2.76
CA THR A 21 -10.72 4.39 -1.60
C THR A 21 -12.14 4.24 -1.07
N GLU A 22 -13.09 4.20 -1.96
CA GLU A 22 -14.48 4.04 -1.59
C GLU A 22 -14.74 2.67 -0.98
N GLN A 23 -14.21 1.62 -1.60
CA GLN A 23 -14.42 0.27 -1.12
C GLN A 23 -13.75 0.03 0.22
N ALA A 24 -12.56 0.53 0.39
CA ALA A 24 -11.82 0.35 1.63
C ALA A 24 -12.29 1.27 2.75
N GLY A 25 -12.96 2.34 2.38
CA GLY A 25 -13.53 3.22 3.39
C GLY A 25 -12.51 4.10 4.08
N PHE A 26 -11.44 4.50 3.38
CA PHE A 26 -10.47 5.39 4.00
C PHE A 26 -10.35 6.69 3.21
N SER A 27 -9.65 7.64 3.81
CA SER A 27 -9.57 8.99 3.25
C SER A 27 -8.56 9.08 2.13
N ALA A 28 -8.63 10.17 1.38
CA ALA A 28 -7.67 10.43 0.32
C ALA A 28 -6.25 10.59 0.84
N ASN A 29 -6.11 10.98 2.11
CA ASN A 29 -4.79 11.09 2.74
C ASN A 29 -4.06 9.76 2.75
N ILE A 30 -4.77 8.68 3.02
CA ILE A 30 -4.17 7.34 3.03
C ILE A 30 -3.64 7.01 1.65
N LEU A 31 -4.41 7.29 0.61
CA LEU A 31 -3.99 7.02 -0.75
C LEU A 31 -2.73 7.82 -1.11
N THR A 32 -2.69 9.08 -0.67
CA THR A 32 -1.52 9.92 -0.92
C THR A 32 -0.27 9.32 -0.27
N ARG A 33 -0.41 8.83 0.96
CA ARG A 33 0.73 8.19 1.63
C ARG A 33 1.17 6.93 0.91
N LEU A 34 0.22 6.15 0.43
CA LEU A 34 0.54 4.94 -0.32
C LEU A 34 1.31 5.27 -1.58
N ARG A 35 0.91 6.32 -2.28
CA ARG A 35 1.61 6.73 -3.49
C ARG A 35 3.03 7.20 -3.23
N ARG A 36 3.28 7.70 -2.03
CA ARG A 36 4.59 8.19 -1.66
C ARG A 36 5.40 7.16 -0.89
N ASP A 37 4.91 5.93 -0.82
CA ASP A 37 5.58 4.86 -0.09
C ASP A 37 5.82 5.23 1.36
N GLN A 38 4.86 5.90 1.96
CA GLN A 38 4.92 6.27 3.37
C GLN A 38 4.16 5.24 4.19
N TYR A 39 4.49 5.17 5.46
CA TYR A 39 3.82 4.20 6.33
C TYR A 39 2.38 4.61 6.58
N VAL A 40 1.52 3.62 6.63
CA VAL A 40 0.13 3.80 7.03
C VAL A 40 -0.14 2.79 8.13
N SER A 41 -1.25 2.96 8.81
CA SER A 41 -1.57 2.08 9.92
C SER A 41 -1.88 0.67 9.45
N LEU A 42 -1.69 -0.30 10.33
CA LEU A 42 -2.05 -1.67 10.02
C LEU A 42 -3.54 -1.78 9.72
N GLU A 43 -4.34 -0.95 10.35
CA GLU A 43 -5.76 -0.94 10.07
C GLU A 43 -6.02 -0.61 8.62
N SER A 44 -5.28 0.35 8.07
CA SER A 44 -5.42 0.70 6.66
C SER A 44 -4.98 -0.45 5.77
N ILE A 45 -3.90 -1.13 6.14
CA ILE A 45 -3.42 -2.28 5.38
C ILE A 45 -4.47 -3.39 5.40
N GLU A 46 -5.07 -3.61 6.56
CA GLU A 46 -6.09 -4.62 6.71
C GLU A 46 -7.29 -4.33 5.80
N LYS A 47 -7.70 -3.07 5.76
CA LYS A 47 -8.80 -2.66 4.91
C LYS A 47 -8.49 -2.89 3.44
N LEU A 48 -7.25 -2.63 3.04
CA LEU A 48 -6.83 -2.88 1.67
C LEU A 48 -6.92 -4.37 1.34
N CYS A 49 -6.43 -5.20 2.24
CA CYS A 49 -6.46 -6.63 2.01
C CYS A 49 -7.88 -7.15 1.89
N PHE A 50 -8.77 -6.67 2.74
CA PHE A 50 -10.16 -7.11 2.68
C PHE A 50 -10.84 -6.61 1.41
N ALA A 51 -10.60 -5.35 1.04
CA ALA A 51 -11.22 -4.79 -0.15
C ALA A 51 -10.77 -5.50 -1.42
N LEU A 52 -9.52 -5.95 -1.45
CA LEU A 52 -8.96 -6.58 -2.64
C LEU A 52 -8.91 -8.09 -2.53
N ASP A 53 -9.32 -8.63 -1.39
CA ASP A 53 -9.32 -10.07 -1.17
C ASP A 53 -7.95 -10.65 -1.44
N CYS A 54 -6.95 -10.12 -0.75
CA CYS A 54 -5.57 -10.54 -0.96
C CYS A 54 -4.81 -10.46 0.35
N GLY A 55 -3.57 -10.90 0.33
CA GLY A 55 -2.71 -10.86 1.51
C GLY A 55 -1.82 -9.64 1.49
N VAL A 56 -1.12 -9.44 2.60
CA VAL A 56 -0.19 -8.31 2.75
C VAL A 56 0.89 -8.35 1.69
N ASP A 57 1.38 -9.54 1.37
CA ASP A 57 2.44 -9.71 0.38
C ASP A 57 2.05 -9.23 -0.99
N ASP A 58 0.76 -9.13 -1.25
CA ASP A 58 0.29 -8.73 -2.56
C ASP A 58 0.23 -7.22 -2.72
N ILE A 59 0.38 -6.48 -1.65
CA ILE A 59 0.22 -5.04 -1.71
C ILE A 59 1.45 -4.26 -1.28
N LEU A 60 2.32 -4.82 -0.45
CA LEU A 60 3.49 -4.07 -0.02
C LEU A 60 4.71 -4.94 0.08
N GLU A 61 5.85 -4.30 0.17
CA GLU A 61 7.12 -4.97 0.23
C GLU A 61 8.08 -4.08 1.01
N PHE A 62 8.89 -4.69 1.85
CA PHE A 62 9.92 -3.95 2.56
C PHE A 62 11.19 -4.00 1.72
N ILE A 63 11.73 -2.82 1.44
CA ILE A 63 12.95 -2.74 0.65
C ILE A 63 14.08 -2.40 1.58
N PRO A 64 15.14 -3.18 1.62
CA PRO A 64 16.29 -2.83 2.45
C PRO A 64 16.83 -1.50 1.99
N ASP A 65 17.11 -0.65 2.95
CA ASP A 65 17.71 0.63 2.63
C ASP A 65 19.16 0.54 3.04
N GLU A 66 20.00 0.26 2.11
CA GLU A 66 21.39 0.03 2.41
C GLU A 66 22.06 1.22 2.99
N LYS A 67 21.64 2.40 2.59
CA LYS A 67 22.23 3.57 3.14
C LYS A 67 21.91 3.72 4.59
N GLU A 68 20.65 3.50 4.92
CA GLU A 68 20.27 3.60 6.28
C GLU A 68 20.86 2.52 7.10
N ASN A 69 20.93 1.34 6.55
CA ASN A 69 21.51 0.27 7.28
C ASN A 69 22.92 0.58 7.65
N GLY A 70 23.57 1.22 6.78
CA GLY A 70 24.93 1.56 7.06
C GLY A 70 25.04 2.47 8.22
N ASN A 71 24.02 3.20 8.51
CA ASN A 71 24.12 4.09 9.55
C ASN A 71 23.33 3.78 10.69
N ASN A 72 22.52 3.02 10.67
CA ASN A 72 21.78 2.88 11.70
C ASN A 72 22.07 1.91 12.47
N ASP A 73 22.52 1.75 12.49
CA ASP A 73 22.57 0.95 13.23
C ASP A 73 22.87 0.86 13.73
#